data_1e64883e5e4c116f3a5918ca971cea19
#
_entry.id   1e64883e5e4c116f3a5918ca971cea19
#
_cell.length_a   1.000
_cell.length_b   1.000
_cell.length_c   1.000
_cell.angle_alpha   90.00
_cell.angle_beta   90.00
_cell.angle_gamma   90.00
#
_symmetry.space_group_name_H-M   'P 1'
#
loop_
_entity.id
_entity.type
_entity.pdbx_description
1 polymer ?
#
loop_
_entity_poly.entity_id
_entity_poly.type
_entity_poly.pdbx_seq_one_letter_code
_entity_poly.pdbx_strand_id
1 'polypeptide(L)'
;MLDFMPSIDVPFLCQLQEKPPIFAAGEPHFWTDPHIARQMLAVHLDPNNDLASRQPETIERSTSWIIQSLNLKPGDHVLDLGCGPGLYATLLAKAGLQVTGVDFSQNSIDYAISHARQHGLDVTYRCQNYLELADESLYDAVLLIYGDLCPLSPEQRALLFSNVRRALKLDGRFVFDVSTPHLRQKYGLKNGWYAAQSGFWKPTPHLVLEQGFSYPDDVYLDQYVVIEVDGKFSVYRNWFQDYTLERINAELNANDFLLESSWSDLMGGPFEPASEWIGIVCKKCESAEQAW
;
A
#
# COMPACT_ATOMS: atom_id res chain seq x y z
N MET A 1 15.02 21.62 40.51
CA MET A 1 15.11 22.51 39.33
C MET A 1 14.07 21.96 38.32
N LEU A 2 12.90 22.60 38.26
CA LEU A 2 11.91 22.31 37.22
C LEU A 2 12.32 23.15 36.01
N ASP A 3 13.35 22.67 35.30
CA ASP A 3 13.87 23.35 34.12
C ASP A 3 12.87 23.13 32.96
N PHE A 4 12.32 24.26 32.51
CA PHE A 4 11.68 24.48 31.22
C PHE A 4 10.92 23.26 30.65
N MET A 5 9.71 23.03 31.12
CA MET A 5 8.78 22.24 30.34
C MET A 5 8.34 23.08 29.14
N PRO A 6 8.58 22.66 27.90
CA PRO A 6 8.02 23.34 26.73
C PRO A 6 6.49 23.37 26.90
N SER A 7 5.89 24.51 26.66
CA SER A 7 4.43 24.64 26.74
C SER A 7 3.81 23.88 25.59
N ILE A 8 2.95 22.89 25.88
CA ILE A 8 2.13 22.25 24.88
C ILE A 8 1.10 23.25 24.35
N ASP A 9 0.98 23.41 23.03
CA ASP A 9 -0.03 24.25 22.40
C ASP A 9 -1.41 23.56 22.47
N VAL A 10 -2.11 23.75 23.58
CA VAL A 10 -3.43 23.17 23.82
C VAL A 10 -4.47 23.66 22.82
N PRO A 11 -4.54 24.97 22.44
CA PRO A 11 -5.41 25.43 21.36
C PRO A 11 -5.21 24.68 20.04
N PHE A 12 -3.97 24.42 19.63
CA PHE A 12 -3.69 23.65 18.44
C PHE A 12 -4.15 22.19 18.55
N LEU A 13 -3.96 21.55 19.71
CA LEU A 13 -4.48 20.21 19.97
C LEU A 13 -6.01 20.15 19.89
N CYS A 14 -6.72 21.17 20.38
CA CYS A 14 -8.18 21.24 20.23
C CYS A 14 -8.60 21.28 18.76
N GLN A 15 -7.87 22.03 17.91
CA GLN A 15 -8.13 22.05 16.45
C GLN A 15 -7.88 20.70 15.80
N LEU A 16 -6.87 19.96 16.25
CA LEU A 16 -6.55 18.63 15.71
C LEU A 16 -7.60 17.56 16.12
N GLN A 17 -8.44 17.82 17.12
CA GLN A 17 -9.57 16.95 17.45
C GLN A 17 -10.76 17.12 16.51
N GLU A 18 -10.81 18.23 15.78
CA GLU A 18 -11.86 18.43 14.79
C GLU A 18 -11.62 17.50 13.60
N LYS A 19 -12.72 16.98 13.03
CA LYS A 19 -12.68 16.10 11.87
C LYS A 19 -12.13 16.85 10.66
N PRO A 20 -10.94 16.49 10.11
CA PRO A 20 -10.37 17.21 9.00
C PRO A 20 -11.16 16.98 7.69
N PRO A 21 -10.99 17.83 6.67
CA PRO A 21 -11.51 17.54 5.34
C PRO A 21 -11.03 16.18 4.83
N ILE A 22 -11.88 15.49 4.06
CA ILE A 22 -11.54 14.19 3.47
C ILE A 22 -10.25 14.27 2.63
N PHE A 23 -9.36 13.31 2.77
CA PHE A 23 -8.03 13.25 2.17
C PHE A 23 -7.12 14.46 2.48
N ALA A 24 -7.40 15.20 3.57
CA ALA A 24 -6.48 16.25 4.03
C ALA A 24 -5.08 15.69 4.25
N ALA A 25 -4.07 16.40 3.72
CA ALA A 25 -2.68 15.97 3.85
C ALA A 25 -2.22 15.91 5.31
N GLY A 26 -1.40 14.92 5.62
CA GLY A 26 -0.62 14.83 6.85
C GLY A 26 0.84 15.24 6.61
N GLU A 27 1.74 14.75 7.46
CA GLU A 27 3.18 14.94 7.33
C GLU A 27 3.67 14.37 5.98
N PRO A 28 4.29 15.20 5.09
CA PRO A 28 4.59 14.77 3.71
C PRO A 28 5.70 13.72 3.62
N HIS A 29 6.53 13.60 4.66
CA HIS A 29 7.72 12.76 4.64
C HIS A 29 7.56 11.42 5.38
N PHE A 30 6.33 10.95 5.59
CA PHE A 30 6.09 9.69 6.32
C PHE A 30 6.95 8.53 5.80
N TRP A 31 6.91 8.26 4.50
CA TRP A 31 7.65 7.15 3.88
C TRP A 31 9.14 7.43 3.65
N THR A 32 9.55 8.70 3.67
CA THR A 32 10.92 9.15 3.36
C THR A 32 11.67 9.65 4.59
N ASP A 33 11.03 9.80 5.75
CA ASP A 33 11.70 10.07 7.01
C ASP A 33 12.70 8.95 7.32
N PRO A 34 14.01 9.23 7.50
CA PRO A 34 15.02 8.19 7.65
C PRO A 34 14.84 7.30 8.88
N HIS A 35 14.19 7.78 9.94
CA HIS A 35 13.90 6.98 11.12
C HIS A 35 12.70 6.08 10.86
N ILE A 36 11.58 6.64 10.40
CA ILE A 36 10.35 5.89 10.12
C ILE A 36 10.61 4.84 9.04
N ALA A 37 11.32 5.18 7.97
CA ALA A 37 11.65 4.23 6.89
C ALA A 37 12.45 3.01 7.39
N ARG A 38 13.36 3.19 8.37
CA ARG A 38 14.05 2.05 9.00
C ARG A 38 13.13 1.20 9.86
N GLN A 39 12.21 1.82 10.62
CA GLN A 39 11.22 1.09 11.41
C GLN A 39 10.25 0.32 10.50
N MET A 40 9.78 0.94 9.42
CA MET A 40 8.93 0.28 8.42
C MET A 40 9.62 -0.93 7.79
N LEU A 41 10.88 -0.80 7.37
CA LEU A 41 11.63 -1.94 6.84
C LEU A 41 11.72 -3.09 7.86
N ALA A 42 11.98 -2.78 9.13
CA ALA A 42 12.01 -3.80 10.17
C ALA A 42 10.65 -4.52 10.34
N VAL A 43 9.54 -3.77 10.24
CA VAL A 43 8.17 -4.33 10.30
C VAL A 43 7.88 -5.18 9.05
N HIS A 44 8.27 -4.76 7.85
CA HIS A 44 8.15 -5.57 6.63
C HIS A 44 8.86 -6.92 6.72
N LEU A 45 10.01 -6.94 7.40
CA LEU A 45 10.86 -8.13 7.49
C LEU A 45 10.57 -9.02 8.72
N ASP A 46 9.68 -8.61 9.61
CA ASP A 46 9.28 -9.41 10.76
C ASP A 46 8.28 -10.50 10.33
N PRO A 47 8.67 -11.78 10.36
CA PRO A 47 7.82 -12.88 9.90
C PRO A 47 6.62 -13.16 10.81
N ASN A 48 6.57 -12.53 11.99
CA ASN A 48 5.58 -12.84 13.02
C ASN A 48 4.38 -11.87 13.02
N ASN A 49 4.39 -10.85 12.17
CA ASN A 49 3.30 -9.89 12.09
C ASN A 49 2.86 -9.62 10.64
N ASP A 50 1.72 -8.95 10.50
CA ASP A 50 1.04 -8.64 9.24
C ASP A 50 0.80 -7.12 9.13
N LEU A 51 1.69 -6.29 9.71
CA LEU A 51 1.44 -4.85 9.84
C LEU A 51 1.85 -4.04 8.61
N ALA A 52 2.91 -4.46 7.90
CA ALA A 52 3.41 -3.76 6.71
C ALA A 52 3.56 -4.68 5.49
N SER A 53 3.63 -5.99 5.71
CA SER A 53 3.62 -7.03 4.67
C SER A 53 2.88 -8.24 5.19
N ARG A 54 2.37 -9.06 4.29
CA ARG A 54 1.84 -10.38 4.66
C ARG A 54 2.94 -11.26 5.24
N GLN A 55 2.54 -12.23 6.07
CA GLN A 55 3.48 -13.23 6.58
C GLN A 55 4.09 -14.07 5.45
N PRO A 56 5.30 -14.61 5.61
CA PRO A 56 6.03 -15.32 4.54
C PRO A 56 5.22 -16.43 3.87
N GLU A 57 4.51 -17.26 4.64
CA GLU A 57 3.67 -18.32 4.09
C GLU A 57 2.56 -17.76 3.17
N THR A 58 1.94 -16.67 3.56
CA THR A 58 0.92 -15.99 2.76
C THR A 58 1.51 -15.43 1.48
N ILE A 59 2.71 -14.83 1.54
CA ILE A 59 3.42 -14.30 0.36
C ILE A 59 3.76 -15.42 -0.62
N GLU A 60 4.27 -16.56 -0.14
CA GLU A 60 4.58 -17.73 -0.98
C GLU A 60 3.34 -18.29 -1.67
N ARG A 61 2.25 -18.45 -0.93
CA ARG A 61 0.97 -18.94 -1.48
C ARG A 61 0.37 -17.97 -2.47
N SER A 62 0.35 -16.68 -2.16
CA SER A 62 -0.16 -15.64 -3.05
C SER A 62 0.66 -15.56 -4.34
N THR A 63 1.98 -15.59 -4.24
CA THR A 63 2.86 -15.59 -5.42
C THR A 63 2.58 -16.79 -6.31
N SER A 64 2.49 -17.99 -5.72
CA SER A 64 2.20 -19.23 -6.45
C SER A 64 0.83 -19.17 -7.13
N TRP A 65 -0.18 -18.67 -6.42
CA TRP A 65 -1.52 -18.50 -6.96
C TRP A 65 -1.56 -17.47 -8.11
N ILE A 66 -0.90 -16.32 -7.96
CA ILE A 66 -0.82 -15.29 -9.01
C ILE A 66 -0.22 -15.88 -10.28
N ILE A 67 0.94 -16.57 -10.18
CA ILE A 67 1.60 -17.20 -11.33
C ILE A 67 0.66 -18.20 -12.03
N GLN A 68 -0.02 -19.05 -11.26
CA GLN A 68 -0.92 -20.06 -11.81
C GLN A 68 -2.19 -19.45 -12.41
N SER A 69 -2.86 -18.54 -11.72
CA SER A 69 -4.13 -17.96 -12.14
C SER A 69 -3.99 -17.09 -13.39
N LEU A 70 -2.86 -16.40 -13.54
CA LEU A 70 -2.54 -15.61 -14.73
C LEU A 70 -1.81 -16.44 -15.81
N ASN A 71 -1.47 -17.71 -15.54
CA ASN A 71 -0.72 -18.59 -16.43
C ASN A 71 0.62 -17.97 -16.87
N LEU A 72 1.30 -17.24 -15.97
CA LEU A 72 2.60 -16.62 -16.23
C LEU A 72 3.68 -17.67 -16.52
N LYS A 73 4.57 -17.37 -17.46
CA LYS A 73 5.65 -18.24 -17.90
C LYS A 73 7.01 -17.62 -17.61
N PRO A 74 8.06 -18.43 -17.45
CA PRO A 74 9.42 -17.90 -17.41
C PRO A 74 9.68 -16.94 -18.58
N GLY A 75 10.19 -15.75 -18.27
CA GLY A 75 10.41 -14.68 -19.24
C GLY A 75 9.28 -13.66 -19.37
N ASP A 76 8.09 -13.90 -18.81
CA ASP A 76 7.04 -12.89 -18.74
C ASP A 76 7.46 -11.73 -17.81
N HIS A 77 7.03 -10.51 -18.14
CA HIS A 77 7.40 -9.29 -17.43
C HIS A 77 6.32 -8.93 -16.40
N VAL A 78 6.73 -8.81 -15.15
CA VAL A 78 5.87 -8.43 -14.04
C VAL A 78 6.35 -7.13 -13.40
N LEU A 79 5.42 -6.21 -13.19
CA LEU A 79 5.62 -4.98 -12.43
C LEU A 79 5.00 -5.14 -11.04
N ASP A 80 5.81 -4.93 -10.00
CA ASP A 80 5.41 -4.95 -8.59
C ASP A 80 5.41 -3.50 -8.05
N LEU A 81 4.23 -2.90 -7.93
CA LEU A 81 4.03 -1.54 -7.43
C LEU A 81 3.88 -1.55 -5.91
N GLY A 82 4.58 -0.64 -5.22
CA GLY A 82 4.68 -0.70 -3.76
C GLY A 82 5.46 -1.93 -3.31
N CYS A 83 6.51 -2.33 -4.04
CA CYS A 83 7.21 -3.59 -3.82
C CYS A 83 7.91 -3.72 -2.45
N GLY A 84 8.04 -2.61 -1.70
CA GLY A 84 8.73 -2.58 -0.42
C GLY A 84 10.13 -3.18 -0.51
N PRO A 85 10.52 -4.08 0.44
CA PRO A 85 11.82 -4.77 0.41
C PRO A 85 11.91 -5.90 -0.63
N GLY A 86 10.96 -6.00 -1.56
CA GLY A 86 11.00 -6.95 -2.67
C GLY A 86 10.62 -8.39 -2.33
N LEU A 87 9.73 -8.58 -1.36
CA LEU A 87 9.33 -9.92 -0.89
C LEU A 87 8.63 -10.73 -2.00
N TYR A 88 7.64 -10.13 -2.67
CA TYR A 88 6.98 -10.74 -3.84
C TYR A 88 7.92 -10.79 -5.05
N ALA A 89 8.61 -9.68 -5.35
CA ALA A 89 9.54 -9.58 -6.46
C ALA A 89 10.62 -10.68 -6.44
N THR A 90 11.13 -11.02 -5.24
CA THR A 90 12.09 -12.11 -5.03
C THR A 90 11.53 -13.47 -5.44
N LEU A 91 10.30 -13.79 -5.08
CA LEU A 91 9.67 -15.09 -5.40
C LEU A 91 9.30 -15.18 -6.87
N LEU A 92 8.80 -14.10 -7.46
CA LEU A 92 8.51 -14.01 -8.90
C LEU A 92 9.77 -14.21 -9.75
N ALA A 93 10.88 -13.57 -9.36
CA ALA A 93 12.17 -13.75 -10.04
C ALA A 93 12.72 -15.18 -9.90
N LYS A 94 12.56 -15.82 -8.72
CA LYS A 94 12.90 -17.25 -8.53
C LYS A 94 12.08 -18.18 -9.42
N ALA A 95 10.86 -17.78 -9.80
CA ALA A 95 10.02 -18.52 -10.74
C ALA A 95 10.41 -18.28 -12.22
N GLY A 96 11.46 -17.48 -12.48
CA GLY A 96 11.97 -17.20 -13.82
C GLY A 96 11.29 -16.03 -14.53
N LEU A 97 10.49 -15.24 -13.84
CA LEU A 97 9.86 -14.03 -14.40
C LEU A 97 10.85 -12.87 -14.44
N GLN A 98 10.66 -11.95 -15.40
CA GLN A 98 11.38 -10.68 -15.45
C GLN A 98 10.63 -9.67 -14.58
N VAL A 99 11.24 -9.25 -13.49
CA VAL A 99 10.55 -8.44 -12.48
C VAL A 99 11.11 -7.03 -12.43
N THR A 100 10.20 -6.05 -12.44
CA THR A 100 10.48 -4.67 -12.08
C THR A 100 9.73 -4.35 -10.79
N GLY A 101 10.44 -3.96 -9.73
CA GLY A 101 9.86 -3.48 -8.47
C GLY A 101 9.95 -1.96 -8.39
N VAL A 102 8.86 -1.32 -8.00
CA VAL A 102 8.78 0.14 -7.81
C VAL A 102 8.31 0.44 -6.40
N ASP A 103 9.06 1.24 -5.66
CA ASP A 103 8.66 1.69 -4.32
C ASP A 103 9.16 3.12 -4.07
N PHE A 104 8.44 3.85 -3.24
CA PHE A 104 8.78 5.24 -2.90
C PHE A 104 9.88 5.35 -1.83
N SER A 105 10.09 4.29 -1.03
CA SER A 105 11.05 4.23 0.06
C SER A 105 12.44 3.81 -0.46
N GLN A 106 13.39 4.75 -0.49
CA GLN A 106 14.79 4.44 -0.84
C GLN A 106 15.37 3.35 0.06
N ASN A 107 15.01 3.35 1.35
CA ASN A 107 15.51 2.36 2.31
C ASN A 107 15.04 0.93 1.98
N SER A 108 13.79 0.78 1.56
CA SER A 108 13.25 -0.51 1.10
C SER A 108 13.91 -0.97 -0.20
N ILE A 109 14.08 -0.05 -1.15
CA ILE A 109 14.73 -0.33 -2.44
C ILE A 109 16.20 -0.73 -2.27
N ASP A 110 16.96 -0.04 -1.42
CA ASP A 110 18.36 -0.39 -1.13
C ASP A 110 18.48 -1.81 -0.55
N TYR A 111 17.58 -2.15 0.36
CA TYR A 111 17.50 -3.52 0.89
C TYR A 111 17.15 -4.52 -0.22
N ALA A 112 16.12 -4.25 -1.03
CA ALA A 112 15.66 -5.14 -2.10
C ALA A 112 16.78 -5.42 -3.12
N ILE A 113 17.53 -4.39 -3.55
CA ILE A 113 18.70 -4.51 -4.44
C ILE A 113 19.78 -5.40 -3.80
N SER A 114 20.12 -5.11 -2.53
CA SER A 114 21.14 -5.88 -1.81
C SER A 114 20.74 -7.34 -1.68
N HIS A 115 19.49 -7.60 -1.30
CA HIS A 115 18.94 -8.95 -1.15
C HIS A 115 18.92 -9.71 -2.48
N ALA A 116 18.44 -9.11 -3.57
CA ALA A 116 18.43 -9.74 -4.89
C ALA A 116 19.85 -10.11 -5.36
N ARG A 117 20.81 -9.19 -5.18
CA ARG A 117 22.24 -9.43 -5.53
C ARG A 117 22.83 -10.60 -4.74
N GLN A 118 22.57 -10.68 -3.43
CA GLN A 118 23.05 -11.75 -2.56
C GLN A 118 22.52 -13.14 -2.98
N HIS A 119 21.32 -13.18 -3.58
CA HIS A 119 20.68 -14.41 -4.01
C HIS A 119 20.85 -14.68 -5.51
N GLY A 120 21.63 -13.87 -6.23
CA GLY A 120 21.86 -14.04 -7.67
C GLY A 120 20.59 -13.87 -8.52
N LEU A 121 19.65 -13.03 -8.07
CA LEU A 121 18.40 -12.75 -8.77
C LEU A 121 18.55 -11.49 -9.61
N ASP A 122 18.04 -11.54 -10.84
CA ASP A 122 17.96 -10.40 -11.75
C ASP A 122 16.59 -9.73 -11.60
N VAL A 123 16.54 -8.66 -10.80
CA VAL A 123 15.36 -7.85 -10.56
C VAL A 123 15.73 -6.39 -10.76
N THR A 124 14.95 -5.67 -11.55
CA THR A 124 15.09 -4.23 -11.70
C THR A 124 14.31 -3.52 -10.62
N TYR A 125 14.98 -2.75 -9.74
CA TYR A 125 14.31 -1.93 -8.74
C TYR A 125 14.45 -0.45 -9.03
N ARG A 126 13.35 0.31 -8.82
CA ARG A 126 13.30 1.77 -9.01
C ARG A 126 12.71 2.43 -7.76
N CYS A 127 13.45 3.40 -7.19
CA CYS A 127 12.92 4.29 -6.16
C CYS A 127 12.12 5.39 -6.88
N GLN A 128 10.80 5.22 -6.93
CA GLN A 128 9.91 6.08 -7.71
C GLN A 128 8.51 6.07 -7.12
N ASN A 129 7.80 7.20 -7.19
CA ASN A 129 6.37 7.22 -6.95
C ASN A 129 5.64 6.54 -8.14
N TYR A 130 4.87 5.49 -7.88
CA TYR A 130 4.14 4.77 -8.92
C TYR A 130 3.06 5.64 -9.61
N LEU A 131 2.65 6.75 -8.98
CA LEU A 131 1.78 7.74 -9.65
C LEU A 131 2.51 8.49 -10.78
N GLU A 132 3.84 8.42 -10.85
CA GLU A 132 4.68 8.99 -11.90
C GLU A 132 5.17 7.93 -12.91
N LEU A 133 4.60 6.73 -12.88
CA LEU A 133 4.96 5.65 -13.79
C LEU A 133 4.69 6.07 -15.25
N ALA A 134 5.71 5.90 -16.11
CA ALA A 134 5.66 6.29 -17.52
C ALA A 134 5.82 5.13 -18.50
N ASP A 135 5.91 3.90 -18.00
CA ASP A 135 6.09 2.69 -18.82
C ASP A 135 4.90 2.46 -19.74
N GLU A 136 5.15 1.91 -20.95
CA GLU A 136 4.14 1.69 -21.98
C GLU A 136 4.23 0.27 -22.55
N SER A 137 3.14 -0.50 -22.43
CA SER A 137 2.97 -1.83 -23.04
C SER A 137 4.13 -2.81 -22.78
N LEU A 138 4.67 -2.81 -21.55
CA LEU A 138 5.83 -3.62 -21.16
C LEU A 138 5.46 -4.87 -20.37
N TYR A 139 4.37 -4.85 -19.60
CA TYR A 139 4.13 -5.86 -18.58
C TYR A 139 3.00 -6.80 -18.94
N ASP A 140 3.22 -8.10 -18.70
CA ASP A 140 2.22 -9.15 -18.78
C ASP A 140 1.32 -9.12 -17.55
N ALA A 141 1.88 -8.72 -16.39
CA ALA A 141 1.11 -8.48 -15.18
C ALA A 141 1.64 -7.25 -14.42
N VAL A 142 0.73 -6.54 -13.78
CA VAL A 142 1.02 -5.49 -12.79
C VAL A 142 0.40 -5.92 -11.47
N LEU A 143 1.15 -5.80 -10.38
CA LEU A 143 0.72 -6.13 -9.03
C LEU A 143 0.68 -4.87 -8.18
N LEU A 144 -0.33 -4.77 -7.30
CA LEU A 144 -0.42 -3.75 -6.25
C LEU A 144 -1.03 -4.43 -5.01
N ILE A 145 -0.18 -4.99 -4.16
CA ILE A 145 -0.60 -5.94 -3.13
C ILE A 145 -0.55 -5.29 -1.74
N TYR A 146 -1.47 -5.72 -0.88
CA TYR A 146 -1.63 -5.31 0.51
C TYR A 146 -2.39 -3.99 0.68
N GLY A 147 -3.41 -3.80 -0.16
CA GLY A 147 -4.36 -2.70 -0.02
C GLY A 147 -3.80 -1.33 -0.40
N ASP A 148 -2.74 -1.27 -1.18
CA ASP A 148 -2.09 0.00 -1.57
C ASP A 148 -2.98 0.92 -2.44
N LEU A 149 -4.11 0.41 -2.95
CA LEU A 149 -5.14 1.24 -3.57
C LEU A 149 -5.93 2.04 -2.53
N CYS A 150 -6.13 1.48 -1.32
CA CYS A 150 -7.03 2.01 -0.30
C CYS A 150 -6.62 3.40 0.25
N PRO A 151 -5.32 3.75 0.43
CA PRO A 151 -4.92 5.05 0.95
C PRO A 151 -5.01 6.21 -0.05
N LEU A 152 -5.20 5.91 -1.33
CA LEU A 152 -5.18 6.92 -2.39
C LEU A 152 -6.49 7.71 -2.46
N SER A 153 -6.38 9.03 -2.76
CA SER A 153 -7.56 9.82 -3.10
C SER A 153 -8.18 9.38 -4.43
N PRO A 154 -9.44 9.73 -4.73
CA PRO A 154 -10.06 9.40 -6.02
C PRO A 154 -9.23 9.85 -7.24
N GLU A 155 -8.61 11.03 -7.18
CA GLU A 155 -7.77 11.57 -8.25
C GLU A 155 -6.48 10.75 -8.40
N GLN A 156 -5.87 10.35 -7.29
CA GLN A 156 -4.68 9.51 -7.29
C GLN A 156 -4.98 8.11 -7.83
N ARG A 157 -6.14 7.53 -7.47
CA ARG A 157 -6.56 6.22 -8.00
C ARG A 157 -6.79 6.28 -9.51
N ALA A 158 -7.50 7.30 -10.01
CA ALA A 158 -7.70 7.48 -11.44
C ALA A 158 -6.35 7.60 -12.19
N LEU A 159 -5.39 8.34 -11.64
CA LEU A 159 -4.04 8.45 -12.19
C LEU A 159 -3.31 7.11 -12.18
N LEU A 160 -3.39 6.35 -11.07
CA LEU A 160 -2.80 5.02 -10.96
C LEU A 160 -3.39 4.07 -12.01
N PHE A 161 -4.72 4.00 -12.13
CA PHE A 161 -5.38 3.15 -13.14
C PHE A 161 -4.93 3.53 -14.56
N SER A 162 -4.86 4.83 -14.87
CA SER A 162 -4.36 5.30 -16.17
C SER A 162 -2.92 4.85 -16.44
N ASN A 163 -2.03 4.97 -15.44
CA ASN A 163 -0.64 4.55 -15.54
C ASN A 163 -0.52 3.03 -15.72
N VAL A 164 -1.24 2.24 -14.92
CA VAL A 164 -1.27 0.78 -15.02
C VAL A 164 -1.80 0.33 -16.40
N ARG A 165 -2.89 0.95 -16.87
CA ARG A 165 -3.48 0.65 -18.18
C ARG A 165 -2.47 0.89 -19.32
N ARG A 166 -1.69 1.97 -19.25
CA ARG A 166 -0.63 2.27 -20.22
C ARG A 166 0.51 1.26 -20.14
N ALA A 167 0.94 0.89 -18.94
CA ALA A 167 2.07 0.00 -18.69
C ALA A 167 1.80 -1.47 -19.11
N LEU A 168 0.54 -1.92 -19.01
CA LEU A 168 0.14 -3.27 -19.40
C LEU A 168 0.21 -3.49 -20.90
N LYS A 169 0.69 -4.68 -21.32
CA LYS A 169 0.48 -5.22 -22.66
C LYS A 169 -1.02 -5.38 -22.96
N LEU A 170 -1.38 -5.66 -24.22
CA LEU A 170 -2.78 -5.79 -24.64
C LEU A 170 -3.54 -6.83 -23.79
N ASP A 171 -2.95 -8.01 -23.61
CA ASP A 171 -3.51 -9.11 -22.83
C ASP A 171 -3.02 -9.14 -21.38
N GLY A 172 -2.38 -8.06 -20.92
CA GLY A 172 -1.84 -7.97 -19.56
C GLY A 172 -2.94 -7.85 -18.50
N ARG A 173 -2.63 -8.30 -17.28
CA ARG A 173 -3.54 -8.32 -16.12
C ARG A 173 -3.05 -7.40 -15.03
N PHE A 174 -4.00 -6.74 -14.38
CA PHE A 174 -3.76 -6.03 -13.12
C PHE A 174 -4.32 -6.87 -11.97
N VAL A 175 -3.48 -7.14 -10.98
CA VAL A 175 -3.82 -7.90 -9.77
C VAL A 175 -3.57 -7.01 -8.56
N PHE A 176 -4.58 -6.86 -7.74
CA PHE A 176 -4.47 -6.10 -6.50
C PHE A 176 -5.47 -6.61 -5.46
N ASP A 177 -5.33 -6.17 -4.23
CA ASP A 177 -6.31 -6.41 -3.18
C ASP A 177 -6.76 -5.11 -2.53
N VAL A 178 -7.96 -5.13 -1.97
CA VAL A 178 -8.54 -4.01 -1.23
C VAL A 178 -9.16 -4.50 0.06
N SER A 179 -9.13 -3.65 1.10
CA SER A 179 -9.83 -3.91 2.36
C SER A 179 -11.34 -3.72 2.22
N THR A 180 -12.08 -4.40 3.09
CA THR A 180 -13.54 -4.29 3.16
C THR A 180 -14.00 -3.64 4.47
N PRO A 181 -15.24 -3.16 4.54
CA PRO A 181 -15.82 -2.68 5.81
C PRO A 181 -15.79 -3.72 6.95
N HIS A 182 -15.70 -5.04 6.63
CA HIS A 182 -15.58 -6.08 7.65
C HIS A 182 -14.23 -6.02 8.37
N LEU A 183 -13.14 -5.71 7.66
CA LEU A 183 -11.83 -5.48 8.27
C LEU A 183 -11.93 -4.31 9.26
N ARG A 184 -12.57 -3.21 8.87
CA ARG A 184 -12.75 -2.03 9.70
C ARG A 184 -13.60 -2.31 10.94
N GLN A 185 -14.66 -3.08 10.80
CA GLN A 185 -15.51 -3.50 11.93
C GLN A 185 -14.73 -4.30 12.98
N LYS A 186 -13.78 -5.12 12.56
CA LYS A 186 -12.92 -5.92 13.44
C LYS A 186 -11.95 -5.06 14.25
N TYR A 187 -11.33 -4.06 13.64
CA TYR A 187 -10.29 -3.23 14.28
C TYR A 187 -10.85 -1.95 14.92
N GLY A 188 -12.01 -1.48 14.47
CA GLY A 188 -12.62 -0.23 14.93
C GLY A 188 -11.84 1.02 14.54
N LEU A 189 -12.21 2.15 15.14
CA LEU A 189 -11.49 3.41 15.01
C LEU A 189 -10.47 3.55 16.14
N LYS A 190 -9.31 4.09 15.83
CA LYS A 190 -8.30 4.39 16.83
C LYS A 190 -8.79 5.52 17.75
N ASN A 191 -8.51 5.39 19.04
CA ASN A 191 -8.77 6.44 20.02
C ASN A 191 -7.94 6.15 21.27
N GLY A 192 -6.86 6.87 21.45
CA GLY A 192 -5.96 6.63 22.57
C GLY A 192 -4.75 7.53 22.59
N TRP A 193 -3.87 7.26 23.52
CA TRP A 193 -2.57 7.91 23.60
C TRP A 193 -1.55 7.00 24.31
N TYR A 194 -0.29 7.22 24.00
CA TYR A 194 0.81 6.60 24.74
C TYR A 194 2.05 7.48 24.71
N ALA A 195 2.92 7.30 25.70
CA ALA A 195 4.25 7.90 25.71
C ALA A 195 5.31 6.81 25.54
N ALA A 196 6.34 7.10 24.78
CA ALA A 196 7.44 6.19 24.53
C ALA A 196 8.79 6.89 24.71
N GLN A 197 9.81 6.17 25.22
CA GLN A 197 11.18 6.67 25.32
C GLN A 197 11.86 6.71 23.95
N SER A 198 11.47 5.80 23.07
CA SER A 198 11.81 5.71 21.65
C SER A 198 10.84 4.73 20.99
N GLY A 199 10.73 4.74 19.67
CA GLY A 199 9.85 3.80 18.99
C GLY A 199 9.70 4.10 17.50
N PHE A 200 8.57 3.68 16.94
CA PHE A 200 8.28 3.80 15.50
C PHE A 200 8.37 5.25 15.01
N TRP A 201 7.74 6.20 15.73
CA TRP A 201 7.63 7.58 15.27
C TRP A 201 8.92 8.37 15.44
N LYS A 202 9.60 8.22 16.58
CA LYS A 202 10.80 9.01 16.93
C LYS A 202 11.82 8.16 17.69
N PRO A 203 13.13 8.45 17.51
CA PRO A 203 14.20 7.79 18.27
C PRO A 203 14.34 8.35 19.69
N THR A 204 13.65 9.42 20.02
CA THR A 204 13.70 10.17 21.29
C THR A 204 12.36 10.06 22.04
N PRO A 205 12.27 10.46 23.33
CA PRO A 205 11.03 10.46 24.06
C PRO A 205 9.96 11.31 23.36
N HIS A 206 8.74 10.77 23.25
CA HIS A 206 7.62 11.43 22.58
C HIS A 206 6.28 10.93 23.12
N LEU A 207 5.25 11.72 22.91
CA LEU A 207 3.84 11.40 23.16
C LEU A 207 3.14 11.20 21.79
N VAL A 208 2.30 10.19 21.71
CA VAL A 208 1.46 9.95 20.52
C VAL A 208 0.00 10.02 20.93
N LEU A 209 -0.78 10.84 20.22
CA LEU A 209 -2.24 10.86 20.34
C LEU A 209 -2.80 10.19 19.08
N GLU A 210 -3.64 9.17 19.27
CA GLU A 210 -4.28 8.42 18.20
C GLU A 210 -5.75 8.77 18.12
N GLN A 211 -6.24 9.10 16.93
CA GLN A 211 -7.64 9.42 16.69
C GLN A 211 -8.09 8.93 15.32
N GLY A 212 -9.19 8.17 15.31
CA GLY A 212 -9.83 7.69 14.09
C GLY A 212 -11.07 8.49 13.74
N PHE A 213 -11.29 8.71 12.44
CA PHE A 213 -12.49 9.37 11.92
C PHE A 213 -13.10 8.51 10.81
N SER A 214 -14.44 8.44 10.80
CA SER A 214 -15.20 7.83 9.71
C SER A 214 -15.84 8.89 8.84
N TYR A 215 -15.89 8.65 7.52
CA TYR A 215 -16.49 9.52 6.52
C TYR A 215 -17.55 8.74 5.75
N PRO A 216 -18.41 9.41 4.96
CA PRO A 216 -19.26 8.73 4.00
C PRO A 216 -18.46 7.82 3.07
N ASP A 217 -19.16 6.85 2.49
CA ASP A 217 -18.59 5.98 1.47
C ASP A 217 -17.46 5.07 1.92
N ASP A 218 -17.48 4.65 3.21
CA ASP A 218 -16.50 3.75 3.81
C ASP A 218 -15.06 4.30 3.73
N VAL A 219 -14.92 5.62 3.83
CA VAL A 219 -13.61 6.28 3.99
C VAL A 219 -13.31 6.48 5.46
N TYR A 220 -12.07 6.20 5.84
CA TYR A 220 -11.59 6.29 7.21
C TYR A 220 -10.24 7.00 7.27
N LEU A 221 -9.99 7.63 8.40
CA LEU A 221 -8.72 8.26 8.72
C LEU A 221 -8.23 7.76 10.07
N ASP A 222 -7.01 7.25 10.12
CA ASP A 222 -6.24 7.12 11.36
C ASP A 222 -5.26 8.30 11.43
N GLN A 223 -5.49 9.21 12.39
CA GLN A 223 -4.63 10.37 12.65
C GLN A 223 -3.73 10.10 13.86
N TYR A 224 -2.45 10.42 13.70
CA TYR A 224 -1.46 10.36 14.77
C TYR A 224 -0.83 11.72 14.95
N VAL A 225 -0.94 12.27 16.16
CA VAL A 225 -0.25 13.50 16.56
C VAL A 225 0.93 13.11 17.44
N VAL A 226 2.13 13.30 16.92
CA VAL A 226 3.38 12.98 17.62
C VAL A 226 3.95 14.27 18.20
N ILE A 227 4.16 14.30 19.52
CA ILE A 227 4.64 15.46 20.25
C ILE A 227 6.02 15.14 20.85
N GLU A 228 7.01 15.88 20.44
CA GLU A 228 8.40 15.73 20.90
C GLU A 228 8.65 16.52 22.19
N VAL A 229 9.72 16.22 22.91
CA VAL A 229 10.06 16.85 24.20
C VAL A 229 10.29 18.36 24.11
N ASP A 230 10.62 18.88 22.96
CA ASP A 230 10.78 20.31 22.67
C ASP A 230 9.44 21.01 22.33
N GLY A 231 8.33 20.27 22.34
CA GLY A 231 7.00 20.76 22.01
C GLY A 231 6.67 20.77 20.53
N LYS A 232 7.54 20.23 19.66
CA LYS A 232 7.27 20.12 18.23
C LYS A 232 6.21 19.07 17.96
N PHE A 233 5.29 19.39 17.03
CA PHE A 233 4.21 18.50 16.58
C PHE A 233 4.51 17.97 15.18
N SER A 234 4.18 16.69 14.96
CA SER A 234 4.05 16.09 13.63
C SER A 234 2.71 15.42 13.53
N VAL A 235 1.96 15.65 12.45
CA VAL A 235 0.61 15.13 12.26
C VAL A 235 0.59 14.17 11.09
N TYR A 236 0.51 12.88 11.36
CA TYR A 236 0.43 11.84 10.35
C TYR A 236 -1.03 11.47 10.12
N ARG A 237 -1.42 11.26 8.86
CA ARG A 237 -2.77 10.93 8.45
C ARG A 237 -2.75 9.76 7.50
N ASN A 238 -3.23 8.62 7.96
CA ASN A 238 -3.35 7.41 7.16
C ASN A 238 -4.81 7.27 6.74
N TRP A 239 -5.06 7.50 5.47
CA TRP A 239 -6.36 7.37 4.87
C TRP A 239 -6.61 5.94 4.40
N PHE A 240 -7.88 5.52 4.42
CA PHE A 240 -8.32 4.22 3.94
C PHE A 240 -9.67 4.37 3.26
N GLN A 241 -9.79 3.84 2.06
CA GLN A 241 -11.06 3.58 1.40
C GLN A 241 -11.31 2.08 1.49
N ASP A 242 -12.36 1.66 2.19
CA ASP A 242 -12.78 0.26 2.17
C ASP A 242 -13.78 0.03 1.03
N TYR A 243 -13.82 -1.20 0.50
CA TYR A 243 -14.56 -1.52 -0.71
C TYR A 243 -15.54 -2.67 -0.51
N THR A 244 -16.72 -2.53 -1.14
CA THR A 244 -17.55 -3.68 -1.55
C THR A 244 -17.15 -4.11 -2.96
N LEU A 245 -17.53 -5.34 -3.35
CA LEU A 245 -17.25 -5.82 -4.72
C LEU A 245 -17.92 -4.93 -5.77
N GLU A 246 -19.14 -4.44 -5.50
CA GLU A 246 -19.86 -3.54 -6.41
C GLU A 246 -19.11 -2.22 -6.59
N ARG A 247 -18.60 -1.63 -5.50
CA ARG A 247 -17.88 -0.36 -5.56
C ARG A 247 -16.57 -0.47 -6.34
N ILE A 248 -15.76 -1.51 -6.05
CA ILE A 248 -14.50 -1.67 -6.80
C ILE A 248 -14.76 -2.00 -8.27
N ASN A 249 -15.80 -2.79 -8.59
CA ASN A 249 -16.16 -3.06 -9.98
C ASN A 249 -16.64 -1.79 -10.70
N ALA A 250 -17.41 -0.92 -10.04
CA ALA A 250 -17.81 0.37 -10.61
C ALA A 250 -16.59 1.27 -10.87
N GLU A 251 -15.63 1.31 -9.94
CA GLU A 251 -14.40 2.11 -10.10
C GLU A 251 -13.51 1.55 -11.23
N LEU A 252 -13.38 0.22 -11.36
CA LEU A 252 -12.70 -0.42 -12.48
C LEU A 252 -13.31 -0.03 -13.83
N ASN A 253 -14.64 -0.15 -13.96
CA ASN A 253 -15.35 0.21 -15.19
C ASN A 253 -15.19 1.70 -15.55
N ALA A 254 -15.19 2.59 -14.56
CA ALA A 254 -14.97 4.03 -14.75
C ALA A 254 -13.55 4.37 -15.24
N ASN A 255 -12.59 3.44 -15.05
CA ASN A 255 -11.20 3.59 -15.46
C ASN A 255 -10.77 2.64 -16.59
N ASP A 256 -11.72 2.16 -17.40
CA ASP A 256 -11.51 1.28 -18.56
C ASP A 256 -10.84 -0.08 -18.21
N PHE A 257 -11.18 -0.64 -17.04
CA PHE A 257 -10.84 -2.00 -16.67
C PHE A 257 -12.08 -2.88 -16.56
N LEU A 258 -11.93 -4.14 -16.96
CA LEU A 258 -12.94 -5.19 -16.83
C LEU A 258 -12.52 -6.14 -15.71
N LEU A 259 -13.37 -6.34 -14.73
CA LEU A 259 -13.20 -7.35 -13.70
C LEU A 259 -13.27 -8.76 -14.34
N GLU A 260 -12.21 -9.56 -14.22
CA GLU A 260 -12.20 -10.96 -14.69
C GLU A 260 -12.57 -11.93 -13.57
N SER A 261 -12.05 -11.71 -12.36
CA SER A 261 -12.36 -12.54 -11.20
C SER A 261 -12.15 -11.79 -9.88
N SER A 262 -12.87 -12.23 -8.85
CA SER A 262 -12.73 -11.72 -7.48
C SER A 262 -12.60 -12.87 -6.49
N TRP A 263 -11.83 -12.67 -5.44
CA TRP A 263 -11.43 -13.67 -4.45
C TRP A 263 -11.47 -13.07 -3.05
N SER A 264 -11.55 -13.90 -2.01
CA SER A 264 -11.46 -13.43 -0.61
C SER A 264 -10.04 -13.01 -0.21
N ASP A 265 -9.07 -13.38 -1.02
CA ASP A 265 -7.64 -13.08 -0.85
C ASP A 265 -6.90 -13.28 -2.19
N LEU A 266 -5.57 -13.12 -2.18
CA LEU A 266 -4.73 -13.43 -3.34
C LEU A 266 -4.10 -14.85 -3.27
N MET A 267 -4.69 -15.76 -2.50
CA MET A 267 -4.27 -17.17 -2.40
C MET A 267 -5.27 -18.13 -3.06
N GLY A 268 -6.32 -17.60 -3.70
CA GLY A 268 -7.34 -18.36 -4.41
C GLY A 268 -8.52 -18.81 -3.55
N GLY A 269 -8.69 -18.23 -2.38
CA GLY A 269 -9.89 -18.43 -1.58
C GLY A 269 -11.14 -17.91 -2.33
N PRO A 270 -12.20 -18.70 -2.50
CA PRO A 270 -13.41 -18.23 -3.19
C PRO A 270 -13.95 -16.97 -2.52
N PHE A 271 -14.48 -16.04 -3.32
CA PHE A 271 -15.01 -14.79 -2.79
C PHE A 271 -16.20 -15.03 -1.86
N GLU A 272 -16.12 -14.48 -0.67
CA GLU A 272 -17.18 -14.46 0.32
C GLU A 272 -17.52 -13.01 0.70
N PRO A 273 -18.80 -12.60 0.74
CA PRO A 273 -19.20 -11.23 1.02
C PRO A 273 -18.72 -10.69 2.39
N ALA A 274 -18.46 -11.58 3.35
CA ALA A 274 -17.99 -11.24 4.69
C ALA A 274 -16.46 -11.25 4.83
N SER A 275 -15.72 -11.43 3.73
CA SER A 275 -14.24 -11.41 3.75
C SER A 275 -13.70 -10.05 4.18
N GLU A 276 -12.58 -10.06 4.88
CA GLU A 276 -11.85 -8.85 5.28
C GLU A 276 -11.15 -8.16 4.10
N TRP A 277 -10.90 -8.93 3.01
CA TRP A 277 -10.21 -8.48 1.80
C TRP A 277 -10.95 -8.93 0.55
N ILE A 278 -10.71 -8.24 -0.55
CA ILE A 278 -11.12 -8.65 -1.89
C ILE A 278 -9.88 -8.65 -2.77
N GLY A 279 -9.46 -9.84 -3.22
CA GLY A 279 -8.46 -10.01 -4.27
C GLY A 279 -9.10 -9.82 -5.63
N ILE A 280 -8.49 -9.04 -6.50
CA ILE A 280 -9.01 -8.64 -7.81
C ILE A 280 -8.03 -9.03 -8.90
N VAL A 281 -8.57 -9.63 -9.95
CA VAL A 281 -7.89 -9.78 -11.24
C VAL A 281 -8.73 -9.05 -12.29
N CYS A 282 -8.13 -8.10 -12.97
CA CYS A 282 -8.79 -7.33 -14.02
C CYS A 282 -7.88 -7.13 -15.23
N LYS A 283 -8.48 -6.82 -16.38
CA LYS A 283 -7.79 -6.46 -17.62
C LYS A 283 -8.27 -5.12 -18.14
N LYS A 284 -7.43 -4.46 -18.95
CA LYS A 284 -7.86 -3.24 -19.65
C LYS A 284 -8.95 -3.57 -20.68
N CYS A 285 -9.93 -2.67 -20.80
CA CYS A 285 -10.89 -2.73 -21.89
C CYS A 285 -10.17 -2.47 -23.21
N GLU A 286 -10.53 -3.21 -24.26
CA GLU A 286 -10.09 -2.89 -25.62
C GLU A 286 -10.64 -1.53 -26.03
N SER A 287 -9.77 -0.62 -26.47
CA SER A 287 -10.23 0.64 -27.04
C SER A 287 -10.94 0.36 -28.38
N ALA A 288 -12.12 0.90 -28.57
CA ALA A 288 -12.91 0.77 -29.80
C ALA A 288 -12.18 1.25 -31.07
N GLU A 289 -10.99 1.83 -30.93
CA GLU A 289 -10.17 2.35 -32.05
C GLU A 289 -9.30 1.32 -32.76
N GLN A 290 -9.21 0.06 -32.29
CA GLN A 290 -8.39 -0.99 -32.96
C GLN A 290 -9.23 -1.95 -33.84
N ALA A 291 -10.48 -1.65 -34.08
CA ALA A 291 -11.38 -2.49 -34.89
C ALA A 291 -11.51 -2.01 -36.36
N TRP A 292 -10.48 -1.34 -36.93
CA TRP A 292 -10.50 -0.95 -38.37
C TRP A 292 -9.22 -1.33 -39.07
#